data_8bec849363119f59ce09c3407336f55b
#
_entry.id   8bec849363119f59ce09c3407336f55b
#
_cell.length_a   1.000
_cell.length_b   1.000
_cell.length_c   1.000
_cell.angle_alpha   90.00
_cell.angle_beta   90.00
_cell.angle_gamma   90.00
#
_symmetry.space_group_name_H-M   'P 1'
#
loop_
_entity.id
_entity.type
_entity.pdbx_description
1 polymer ?
#
loop_
_entity_poly.entity_id
_entity_poly.type
_entity_poly.pdbx_seq_one_letter_code
_entity_poly.pdbx_strand_id
1 'polypeptide(L)'
;STPYDVLLDEYEVGMTVEDYDPLFAGLRERLVPLLEAITQAQKTAEEPAMPEGLVFSTDAQKSFCEAVSKHMGFDFEAGRMDASTHPFSAGLWPGDTRFTTRFDEVDPFSCLYAVMHETGHALYEQGLDHEHRYTPRGAAVSLGVHESQSRFWENQVGRTPAFWKVVLPWFRANFPDAPDWDEHTLNRLANRVEKGFIRVEADEVTYNLHVMLRYEIEKQIFNGDLDVDDLPTAWNSMFKAWFGIDVPEDRLGCLQDIHW
;
A
#
# COMPACT_ATOMS: atom_id res chain seq x y z
N SER A 1 27.93 12.58 2.70
CA SER A 1 26.62 12.53 2.02
C SER A 1 26.84 12.15 0.56
N THR A 2 26.04 11.24 0.08
CA THR A 2 26.05 10.75 -1.30
C THR A 2 25.10 11.58 -2.16
N PRO A 3 25.14 11.52 -3.50
CA PRO A 3 24.11 12.16 -4.34
C PRO A 3 22.71 11.68 -4.02
N TYR A 4 22.56 10.42 -3.59
CA TYR A 4 21.27 9.84 -3.24
C TYR A 4 20.70 10.41 -1.92
N ASP A 5 21.55 10.79 -0.95
CA ASP A 5 21.10 11.45 0.28
C ASP A 5 20.35 12.76 0.01
N VAL A 6 20.74 13.49 -1.06
CA VAL A 6 20.03 14.73 -1.43
C VAL A 6 18.62 14.48 -1.91
N LEU A 7 18.39 13.35 -2.58
CA LEU A 7 17.05 12.94 -3.03
C LEU A 7 16.22 12.42 -1.85
N LEU A 8 16.82 11.69 -0.92
CA LEU A 8 16.15 11.20 0.29
C LEU A 8 15.69 12.35 1.20
N ASP A 9 16.47 13.43 1.28
CA ASP A 9 16.15 14.60 2.12
C ASP A 9 14.83 15.30 1.71
N GLU A 10 14.41 15.16 0.44
CA GLU A 10 13.12 15.69 -0.04
C GLU A 10 11.94 14.94 0.59
N TYR A 11 12.10 13.65 0.90
CA TYR A 11 11.05 12.79 1.45
C TYR A 11 11.04 12.79 2.99
N GLU A 12 12.24 12.76 3.59
CA GLU A 12 12.40 12.78 5.05
C GLU A 12 13.65 13.58 5.41
N VAL A 13 13.43 14.81 5.85
CA VAL A 13 14.50 15.79 6.10
C VAL A 13 15.50 15.26 7.12
N GLY A 14 16.78 15.26 6.75
CA GLY A 14 17.89 14.87 7.60
C GLY A 14 18.19 13.37 7.63
N MET A 15 17.38 12.53 6.97
CA MET A 15 17.64 11.10 6.83
C MET A 15 18.61 10.83 5.67
N THR A 16 19.50 9.87 5.86
CA THR A 16 20.56 9.52 4.90
C THR A 16 20.59 8.02 4.63
N VAL A 17 21.36 7.61 3.63
CA VAL A 17 21.64 6.18 3.37
C VAL A 17 22.19 5.47 4.61
N GLU A 18 23.00 6.16 5.44
CA GLU A 18 23.56 5.58 6.69
C GLU A 18 22.45 5.24 7.70
N ASP A 19 21.33 5.96 7.67
CA ASP A 19 20.17 5.71 8.54
C ASP A 19 19.28 4.59 7.98
N TYR A 20 19.05 4.58 6.66
CA TYR A 20 18.16 3.61 6.02
C TYR A 20 18.80 2.23 5.85
N ASP A 21 20.09 2.12 5.53
CA ASP A 21 20.78 0.85 5.28
C ASP A 21 20.61 -0.17 6.42
N PRO A 22 20.90 0.15 7.69
CA PRO A 22 20.71 -0.81 8.78
C PRO A 22 19.24 -1.16 9.02
N LEU A 23 18.32 -0.21 8.82
CA LEU A 23 16.89 -0.43 8.95
C LEU A 23 16.38 -1.43 7.91
N PHE A 24 16.68 -1.17 6.64
CA PHE A 24 16.25 -2.03 5.53
C PHE A 24 16.95 -3.39 5.50
N ALA A 25 18.24 -3.44 5.86
CA ALA A 25 18.94 -4.70 6.00
C ALA A 25 18.30 -5.58 7.07
N GLY A 26 18.02 -5.03 8.26
CA GLY A 26 17.36 -5.76 9.34
C GLY A 26 15.93 -6.20 9.01
N LEU A 27 15.18 -5.38 8.25
CA LEU A 27 13.85 -5.73 7.81
C LEU A 27 13.87 -6.86 6.78
N ARG A 28 14.74 -6.77 5.77
CA ARG A 28 14.95 -7.82 4.76
C ARG A 28 15.37 -9.16 5.36
N GLU A 29 16.31 -9.13 6.30
CA GLU A 29 16.80 -10.35 7.00
C GLU A 29 15.65 -11.12 7.68
N ARG A 30 14.60 -10.41 8.11
CA ARG A 30 13.41 -11.02 8.74
C ARG A 30 12.32 -11.36 7.73
N LEU A 31 12.06 -10.51 6.75
CA LEU A 31 10.94 -10.69 5.82
C LEU A 31 11.18 -11.81 4.81
N VAL A 32 12.40 -11.97 4.29
CA VAL A 32 12.68 -13.03 3.29
C VAL A 32 12.43 -14.43 3.87
N PRO A 33 12.96 -14.80 5.06
CA PRO A 33 12.64 -16.08 5.68
C PRO A 33 11.17 -16.22 6.09
N LEU A 34 10.53 -15.12 6.51
CA LEU A 34 9.11 -15.12 6.86
C LEU A 34 8.23 -15.44 5.64
N LEU A 35 8.48 -14.78 4.50
CA LEU A 35 7.78 -15.05 3.24
C LEU A 35 7.90 -16.51 2.82
N GLU A 36 9.09 -17.09 2.94
CA GLU A 36 9.28 -18.51 2.62
C GLU A 36 8.52 -19.41 3.61
N ALA A 37 8.57 -19.12 4.91
CA ALA A 37 7.85 -19.88 5.93
C ALA A 37 6.32 -19.84 5.70
N ILE A 38 5.76 -18.67 5.38
CA ILE A 38 4.34 -18.50 5.06
C ILE A 38 3.99 -19.31 3.79
N THR A 39 4.80 -19.16 2.73
CA THR A 39 4.60 -19.88 1.47
C THR A 39 4.59 -21.40 1.68
N GLN A 40 5.43 -21.93 2.56
CA GLN A 40 5.45 -23.37 2.88
C GLN A 40 4.22 -23.77 3.72
N ALA A 41 3.83 -22.96 4.70
CA ALA A 41 2.66 -23.22 5.55
C ALA A 41 1.35 -23.24 4.72
N GLN A 42 1.20 -22.31 3.78
CA GLN A 42 0.03 -22.22 2.90
C GLN A 42 -0.15 -23.45 2.00
N LYS A 43 0.90 -24.20 1.67
CA LYS A 43 0.78 -25.45 0.88
C LYS A 43 -0.04 -26.54 1.55
N THR A 44 -0.12 -26.51 2.88
CA THR A 44 -0.80 -27.55 3.70
C THR A 44 -1.96 -26.99 4.52
N ALA A 45 -2.09 -25.67 4.61
CA ALA A 45 -3.18 -25.03 5.31
C ALA A 45 -4.46 -25.06 4.46
N GLU A 46 -5.60 -25.22 5.12
CA GLU A 46 -6.90 -25.00 4.50
C GLU A 46 -7.18 -23.48 4.51
N GLU A 47 -6.95 -22.83 3.39
CA GLU A 47 -7.16 -21.39 3.25
C GLU A 47 -8.55 -21.10 2.69
N PRO A 48 -9.27 -20.08 3.21
CA PRO A 48 -10.48 -19.62 2.59
C PRO A 48 -10.17 -19.07 1.18
N ALA A 49 -11.08 -19.30 0.25
CA ALA A 49 -10.96 -18.84 -1.13
C ALA A 49 -12.18 -18.01 -1.52
N MET A 50 -11.96 -17.07 -2.44
CA MET A 50 -13.06 -16.36 -3.08
C MET A 50 -13.84 -17.34 -3.96
N PRO A 51 -15.18 -17.40 -3.84
CA PRO A 51 -15.99 -18.25 -4.71
C PRO A 51 -15.86 -17.82 -6.17
N GLU A 52 -15.75 -18.80 -7.05
CA GLU A 52 -15.73 -18.55 -8.50
C GLU A 52 -17.06 -17.90 -8.94
N GLY A 53 -16.96 -16.83 -9.72
CA GLY A 53 -18.11 -16.11 -10.27
C GLY A 53 -18.82 -15.17 -9.30
N LEU A 54 -18.34 -15.01 -8.06
CA LEU A 54 -18.83 -13.97 -7.15
C LEU A 54 -18.42 -12.60 -7.67
N VAL A 55 -19.38 -11.68 -7.76
CA VAL A 55 -19.18 -10.32 -8.27
C VAL A 55 -19.48 -9.29 -7.17
N PHE A 56 -18.55 -8.39 -6.94
CA PHE A 56 -18.68 -7.25 -6.05
C PHE A 56 -18.86 -5.99 -6.90
N SER A 57 -20.11 -5.59 -7.12
CA SER A 57 -20.37 -4.44 -8.02
C SER A 57 -19.64 -3.18 -7.57
N THR A 58 -19.22 -2.37 -8.53
CA THR A 58 -18.54 -1.08 -8.29
C THR A 58 -19.35 -0.18 -7.35
N ASP A 59 -20.68 -0.10 -7.51
CA ASP A 59 -21.54 0.73 -6.65
C ASP A 59 -21.57 0.22 -5.20
N ALA A 60 -21.60 -1.09 -5.00
CA ALA A 60 -21.56 -1.70 -3.67
C ALA A 60 -20.20 -1.47 -2.99
N GLN A 61 -19.09 -1.65 -3.73
CA GLN A 61 -17.75 -1.34 -3.24
C GLN A 61 -17.62 0.14 -2.85
N LYS A 62 -18.10 1.05 -3.70
CA LYS A 62 -18.09 2.48 -3.43
C LYS A 62 -18.85 2.81 -2.14
N SER A 63 -20.08 2.32 -2.00
CA SER A 63 -20.91 2.54 -0.82
C SER A 63 -20.25 2.00 0.47
N PHE A 64 -19.66 0.80 0.39
CA PHE A 64 -18.93 0.20 1.52
C PHE A 64 -17.70 1.03 1.90
N CYS A 65 -16.88 1.42 0.93
CA CYS A 65 -15.67 2.20 1.16
C CYS A 65 -15.96 3.61 1.69
N GLU A 66 -17.03 4.28 1.20
CA GLU A 66 -17.48 5.57 1.75
C GLU A 66 -17.91 5.44 3.21
N ALA A 67 -18.61 4.36 3.58
CA ALA A 67 -18.99 4.10 4.97
C ALA A 67 -17.76 3.88 5.86
N VAL A 68 -16.75 3.16 5.38
CA VAL A 68 -15.48 2.94 6.08
C VAL A 68 -14.73 4.26 6.26
N SER A 69 -14.52 5.04 5.19
CA SER A 69 -13.82 6.34 5.26
C SER A 69 -14.50 7.31 6.22
N LYS A 70 -15.82 7.37 6.18
CA LYS A 70 -16.60 8.19 7.11
C LYS A 70 -16.43 7.73 8.55
N HIS A 71 -16.37 6.43 8.80
CA HIS A 71 -16.12 5.88 10.14
C HIS A 71 -14.70 6.17 10.63
N MET A 72 -13.71 6.20 9.74
CA MET A 72 -12.35 6.62 10.04
C MET A 72 -12.27 8.10 10.44
N GLY A 73 -13.27 8.90 10.08
CA GLY A 73 -13.35 10.32 10.43
C GLY A 73 -13.21 11.28 9.25
N PHE A 74 -13.17 10.77 8.01
CA PHE A 74 -13.09 11.62 6.82
C PHE A 74 -14.36 12.46 6.66
N ASP A 75 -14.17 13.77 6.53
CA ASP A 75 -15.25 14.75 6.30
C ASP A 75 -15.52 14.88 4.80
N PHE A 76 -16.63 14.30 4.35
CA PHE A 76 -17.08 14.40 2.95
C PHE A 76 -17.64 15.77 2.58
N GLU A 77 -17.92 16.69 3.53
CA GLU A 77 -18.24 18.08 3.24
C GLU A 77 -16.98 18.91 2.89
N ALA A 78 -15.82 18.44 3.37
CA ALA A 78 -14.50 19.02 3.10
C ALA A 78 -13.64 18.18 2.14
N GLY A 79 -14.28 17.26 1.40
CA GLY A 79 -13.55 16.40 0.46
C GLY A 79 -14.44 15.42 -0.28
N ARG A 80 -13.82 14.60 -1.15
CA ARG A 80 -14.56 13.61 -1.95
C ARG A 80 -13.68 12.43 -2.36
N MET A 81 -14.35 11.31 -2.67
CA MET A 81 -13.75 10.12 -3.26
C MET A 81 -14.20 9.95 -4.71
N ASP A 82 -13.28 9.72 -5.62
CA ASP A 82 -13.53 9.46 -7.04
C ASP A 82 -12.80 8.17 -7.49
N ALA A 83 -13.03 7.76 -8.74
CA ALA A 83 -12.30 6.64 -9.35
C ALA A 83 -11.15 7.14 -10.22
N SER A 84 -10.01 6.43 -10.18
CA SER A 84 -8.87 6.65 -11.08
C SER A 84 -8.15 5.33 -11.37
N THR A 85 -7.28 5.32 -12.37
CA THR A 85 -6.48 4.13 -12.70
C THR A 85 -5.47 3.80 -11.60
N HIS A 86 -4.86 4.84 -11.02
CA HIS A 86 -3.97 4.72 -9.87
C HIS A 86 -4.55 5.51 -8.70
N PRO A 87 -4.78 4.88 -7.52
CA PRO A 87 -5.23 5.59 -6.33
C PRO A 87 -4.25 6.68 -5.92
N PHE A 88 -4.75 7.83 -5.49
CA PHE A 88 -3.95 8.91 -4.93
C PHE A 88 -4.81 9.83 -4.04
N SER A 89 -4.15 10.57 -3.15
CA SER A 89 -4.77 11.62 -2.33
C SER A 89 -4.10 12.97 -2.57
N ALA A 90 -4.87 14.04 -2.52
CA ALA A 90 -4.37 15.40 -2.68
C ALA A 90 -5.16 16.39 -1.81
N GLY A 91 -4.44 17.16 -0.99
CA GLY A 91 -4.93 18.38 -0.37
C GLY A 91 -4.89 19.52 -1.39
N LEU A 92 -6.01 19.81 -2.05
CA LEU A 92 -6.07 20.88 -3.07
C LEU A 92 -6.12 22.26 -2.46
N TRP A 93 -6.79 22.35 -1.31
CA TRP A 93 -7.00 23.56 -0.56
C TRP A 93 -7.29 23.20 0.91
N PRO A 94 -6.95 24.02 1.89
CA PRO A 94 -7.44 23.82 3.25
C PRO A 94 -8.97 23.73 3.28
N GLY A 95 -9.51 22.55 3.59
CA GLY A 95 -10.94 22.25 3.52
C GLY A 95 -11.42 21.65 2.18
N ASP A 96 -10.53 21.32 1.25
CA ASP A 96 -10.85 20.53 0.05
C ASP A 96 -9.76 19.46 -0.16
N THR A 97 -9.98 18.28 0.42
CA THR A 97 -9.10 17.11 0.31
C THR A 97 -9.78 16.04 -0.53
N ARG A 98 -9.14 15.60 -1.58
CA ARG A 98 -9.68 14.61 -2.51
C ARG A 98 -8.79 13.40 -2.60
N PHE A 99 -9.41 12.23 -2.70
CA PHE A 99 -8.69 10.99 -2.96
C PHE A 99 -9.43 10.14 -3.98
N THR A 100 -8.71 9.21 -4.58
CA THR A 100 -9.26 8.33 -5.60
C THR A 100 -9.00 6.88 -5.27
N THR A 101 -9.75 5.98 -5.90
CA THR A 101 -9.55 4.55 -5.79
C THR A 101 -9.81 3.86 -7.13
N ARG A 102 -9.47 2.57 -7.20
CA ARG A 102 -9.76 1.69 -8.31
C ARG A 102 -10.64 0.55 -7.83
N PHE A 103 -11.66 0.21 -8.58
CA PHE A 103 -12.57 -0.89 -8.26
C PHE A 103 -12.23 -2.14 -9.08
N ASP A 104 -12.25 -3.29 -8.43
CA ASP A 104 -12.15 -4.60 -9.06
C ASP A 104 -13.36 -5.45 -8.63
N GLU A 105 -14.18 -5.87 -9.60
CA GLU A 105 -15.41 -6.62 -9.30
C GLU A 105 -15.17 -8.05 -8.81
N VAL A 106 -13.93 -8.54 -8.86
CA VAL A 106 -13.56 -9.87 -8.33
C VAL A 106 -12.75 -9.80 -7.02
N ASP A 107 -12.23 -8.62 -6.66
CA ASP A 107 -11.47 -8.39 -5.42
C ASP A 107 -11.87 -7.09 -4.70
N PRO A 108 -12.81 -7.15 -3.75
CA PRO A 108 -13.24 -5.99 -2.98
C PRO A 108 -12.19 -5.53 -1.95
N PHE A 109 -11.21 -6.38 -1.60
CA PHE A 109 -10.18 -6.05 -0.62
C PHE A 109 -9.16 -5.06 -1.18
N SER A 110 -8.80 -5.20 -2.45
CA SER A 110 -7.89 -4.26 -3.13
C SER A 110 -8.42 -2.82 -3.05
N CYS A 111 -9.70 -2.63 -3.39
CA CYS A 111 -10.35 -1.32 -3.28
C CYS A 111 -10.40 -0.82 -1.83
N LEU A 112 -10.81 -1.69 -0.88
CA LEU A 112 -10.93 -1.33 0.52
C LEU A 112 -9.61 -0.81 1.09
N TYR A 113 -8.52 -1.54 0.89
CA TYR A 113 -7.21 -1.14 1.44
C TYR A 113 -6.63 0.08 0.75
N ALA A 114 -6.84 0.22 -0.56
CA ALA A 114 -6.50 1.47 -1.26
C ALA A 114 -7.27 2.67 -0.67
N VAL A 115 -8.57 2.52 -0.43
CA VAL A 115 -9.38 3.58 0.19
C VAL A 115 -8.93 3.88 1.61
N MET A 116 -8.60 2.88 2.42
CA MET A 116 -8.09 3.11 3.78
C MET A 116 -6.74 3.84 3.76
N HIS A 117 -5.86 3.48 2.83
CA HIS A 117 -4.58 4.14 2.60
C HIS A 117 -4.79 5.62 2.24
N GLU A 118 -5.55 5.89 1.20
CA GLU A 118 -5.80 7.25 0.72
C GLU A 118 -6.60 8.09 1.73
N THR A 119 -7.52 7.45 2.48
CA THR A 119 -8.20 8.12 3.60
C THR A 119 -7.22 8.48 4.72
N GLY A 120 -6.20 7.66 4.97
CA GLY A 120 -5.15 7.99 5.94
C GLY A 120 -4.39 9.27 5.57
N HIS A 121 -4.00 9.40 4.31
CA HIS A 121 -3.44 10.63 3.76
C HIS A 121 -4.41 11.81 3.86
N ALA A 122 -5.66 11.58 3.51
CA ALA A 122 -6.70 12.60 3.50
C ALA A 122 -7.03 13.12 4.91
N LEU A 123 -7.04 12.25 5.91
CA LEU A 123 -7.22 12.63 7.32
C LEU A 123 -6.06 13.49 7.84
N TYR A 124 -4.82 13.20 7.40
CA TYR A 124 -3.68 14.02 7.72
C TYR A 124 -3.83 15.43 7.17
N GLU A 125 -4.23 15.56 5.89
CA GLU A 125 -4.51 16.85 5.26
C GLU A 125 -5.67 17.61 5.93
N GLN A 126 -6.78 16.92 6.24
CA GLN A 126 -7.92 17.54 6.95
C GLN A 126 -7.58 17.93 8.38
N GLY A 127 -6.56 17.30 8.98
CA GLY A 127 -6.06 17.61 10.32
C GLY A 127 -5.02 18.72 10.41
N LEU A 128 -4.54 19.26 9.28
CA LEU A 128 -3.59 20.36 9.26
C LEU A 128 -4.18 21.64 9.84
N ASP A 129 -3.31 22.48 10.42
CA ASP A 129 -3.71 23.74 11.06
C ASP A 129 -4.12 24.80 10.00
N HIS A 130 -5.40 24.92 9.75
CA HIS A 130 -5.96 25.84 8.75
C HIS A 130 -5.73 27.32 9.06
N GLU A 131 -5.48 27.69 10.32
CA GLU A 131 -5.11 29.06 10.68
C GLU A 131 -3.70 29.43 10.19
N HIS A 132 -2.84 28.42 10.04
CA HIS A 132 -1.46 28.56 9.59
C HIS A 132 -1.24 28.09 8.14
N ARG A 133 -2.31 27.93 7.36
CA ARG A 133 -2.21 27.61 5.93
C ARG A 133 -1.21 28.51 5.22
N TYR A 134 -0.54 27.96 4.21
CA TYR A 134 0.54 28.62 3.46
C TYR A 134 1.81 28.96 4.27
N THR A 135 1.95 28.39 5.44
CA THR A 135 3.19 28.46 6.22
C THR A 135 3.67 27.03 6.53
N PRO A 136 4.95 26.82 6.90
CA PRO A 136 5.45 25.49 7.26
C PRO A 136 4.66 24.83 8.40
N ARG A 137 4.02 25.60 9.27
CA ARG A 137 3.20 25.06 10.37
C ARG A 137 1.89 24.45 9.88
N GLY A 138 1.35 24.94 8.78
CA GLY A 138 0.11 24.42 8.17
C GLY A 138 0.35 23.46 7.01
N ALA A 139 1.58 22.94 6.85
CA ALA A 139 1.96 21.98 5.86
C ALA A 139 2.33 20.63 6.48
N ALA A 140 2.33 19.56 5.67
CA ALA A 140 2.84 18.26 6.10
C ALA A 140 4.31 18.37 6.51
N VAL A 141 4.69 17.67 7.59
CA VAL A 141 6.04 17.76 8.15
C VAL A 141 7.06 17.03 7.28
N SER A 142 6.66 15.90 6.68
CA SER A 142 7.45 15.12 5.71
C SER A 142 6.55 14.14 4.95
N LEU A 143 7.03 13.63 3.82
CA LEU A 143 6.35 12.56 3.09
C LEU A 143 6.36 11.25 3.88
N GLY A 144 7.42 10.95 4.62
CA GLY A 144 7.50 9.78 5.49
C GLY A 144 6.44 9.78 6.59
N VAL A 145 6.23 10.93 7.27
CA VAL A 145 5.17 11.06 8.27
C VAL A 145 3.78 11.01 7.62
N HIS A 146 3.60 11.60 6.45
CA HIS A 146 2.35 11.55 5.70
C HIS A 146 1.98 10.11 5.33
N GLU A 147 2.94 9.34 4.78
CA GLU A 147 2.79 7.92 4.47
C GLU A 147 2.58 7.06 5.73
N SER A 148 3.14 7.44 6.86
CA SER A 148 2.92 6.72 8.11
C SER A 148 1.44 6.69 8.53
N GLN A 149 0.68 7.73 8.18
CA GLN A 149 -0.76 7.81 8.48
C GLN A 149 -1.57 6.90 7.55
N SER A 150 -1.24 6.85 6.27
CA SER A 150 -1.87 5.94 5.32
C SER A 150 -1.60 4.47 5.69
N ARG A 151 -0.33 4.14 5.99
CA ARG A 151 0.07 2.77 6.39
C ARG A 151 -0.46 2.38 7.77
N PHE A 152 -0.65 3.32 8.67
CA PHE A 152 -1.31 3.06 9.95
C PHE A 152 -2.74 2.56 9.74
N TRP A 153 -3.55 3.27 8.95
CA TRP A 153 -4.92 2.89 8.70
C TRP A 153 -5.04 1.62 7.85
N GLU A 154 -4.29 1.54 6.76
CA GLU A 154 -4.31 0.37 5.87
C GLU A 154 -3.85 -0.90 6.58
N ASN A 155 -2.67 -0.87 7.22
CA ASN A 155 -2.03 -2.07 7.73
C ASN A 155 -2.30 -2.31 9.21
N GLN A 156 -2.01 -1.33 10.09
CA GLN A 156 -2.07 -1.55 11.53
C GLN A 156 -3.51 -1.60 12.05
N VAL A 157 -4.44 -0.95 11.38
CA VAL A 157 -5.88 -0.99 11.71
C VAL A 157 -6.60 -1.97 10.79
N GLY A 158 -6.58 -1.75 9.48
CA GLY A 158 -7.42 -2.44 8.49
C GLY A 158 -7.17 -3.94 8.38
N ARG A 159 -5.95 -4.38 8.60
CA ARG A 159 -5.58 -5.80 8.49
C ARG A 159 -5.77 -6.59 9.79
N THR A 160 -6.52 -6.03 10.76
CA THR A 160 -6.78 -6.70 12.05
C THR A 160 -8.15 -7.38 12.10
N PRO A 161 -8.31 -8.47 12.87
CA PRO A 161 -9.64 -9.05 13.14
C PRO A 161 -10.59 -8.06 13.81
N ALA A 162 -10.06 -7.11 14.61
CA ALA A 162 -10.86 -6.10 15.29
C ALA A 162 -11.53 -5.14 14.30
N PHE A 163 -10.82 -4.73 13.24
CA PHE A 163 -11.40 -3.94 12.16
C PHE A 163 -12.56 -4.70 11.49
N TRP A 164 -12.34 -5.95 11.10
CA TRP A 164 -13.36 -6.76 10.44
C TRP A 164 -14.60 -6.96 11.32
N LYS A 165 -14.42 -7.10 12.63
CA LYS A 165 -15.54 -7.17 13.56
C LYS A 165 -16.41 -5.91 13.53
N VAL A 166 -15.82 -4.74 13.35
CA VAL A 166 -16.53 -3.45 13.27
C VAL A 166 -17.26 -3.31 11.94
N VAL A 167 -16.60 -3.62 10.82
CA VAL A 167 -17.13 -3.33 9.47
C VAL A 167 -17.99 -4.48 8.90
N LEU A 168 -17.99 -5.65 9.50
CA LEU A 168 -18.76 -6.82 9.07
C LEU A 168 -20.25 -6.54 8.78
N PRO A 169 -20.98 -5.77 9.60
CA PRO A 169 -22.37 -5.42 9.29
C PRO A 169 -22.52 -4.63 7.99
N TRP A 170 -21.56 -3.73 7.70
CA TRP A 170 -21.58 -2.94 6.46
C TRP A 170 -21.17 -3.78 5.26
N PHE A 171 -20.20 -4.68 5.44
CA PHE A 171 -19.81 -5.64 4.41
C PHE A 171 -21.02 -6.49 3.97
N ARG A 172 -21.73 -7.11 4.94
CA ARG A 172 -22.93 -7.92 4.67
C ARG A 172 -24.06 -7.12 4.00
N ALA A 173 -24.24 -5.86 4.39
CA ALA A 173 -25.28 -5.00 3.83
C ALA A 173 -25.00 -4.63 2.36
N ASN A 174 -23.73 -4.43 2.00
CA ASN A 174 -23.34 -4.04 0.65
C ASN A 174 -23.12 -5.26 -0.28
N PHE A 175 -22.77 -6.43 0.29
CA PHE A 175 -22.47 -7.65 -0.47
C PHE A 175 -23.34 -8.82 -0.02
N PRO A 176 -24.68 -8.76 -0.24
CA PRO A 176 -25.62 -9.77 0.26
C PRO A 176 -25.44 -11.14 -0.41
N ASP A 177 -24.83 -11.20 -1.59
CA ASP A 177 -24.57 -12.45 -2.33
C ASP A 177 -23.25 -13.11 -1.90
N ALA A 178 -22.43 -12.44 -1.08
CA ALA A 178 -21.25 -13.05 -0.50
C ALA A 178 -21.62 -14.15 0.50
N PRO A 179 -20.81 -15.21 0.65
CA PRO A 179 -21.01 -16.20 1.69
C PRO A 179 -21.09 -15.53 3.08
N ASP A 180 -21.75 -16.20 4.03
CA ASP A 180 -21.85 -15.72 5.42
C ASP A 180 -20.51 -15.87 6.16
N TRP A 181 -19.50 -15.14 5.66
CA TRP A 181 -18.18 -15.08 6.28
C TRP A 181 -18.24 -14.36 7.62
N ASP A 182 -17.51 -14.90 8.58
CA ASP A 182 -17.22 -14.21 9.84
C ASP A 182 -16.00 -13.29 9.70
N GLU A 183 -15.74 -12.52 10.75
CA GLU A 183 -14.59 -11.59 10.80
C GLU A 183 -13.23 -12.28 10.66
N HIS A 184 -13.11 -13.52 11.08
CA HIS A 184 -11.87 -14.29 10.96
C HIS A 184 -11.64 -14.76 9.54
N THR A 185 -12.68 -15.21 8.86
CA THR A 185 -12.61 -15.61 7.45
C THR A 185 -12.28 -14.42 6.57
N LEU A 186 -12.95 -13.26 6.75
CA LEU A 186 -12.66 -12.04 6.02
C LEU A 186 -11.23 -11.55 6.28
N ASN A 187 -10.78 -11.60 7.53
CA ASN A 187 -9.40 -11.22 7.86
C ASN A 187 -8.37 -12.14 7.19
N ARG A 188 -8.62 -13.45 7.11
CA ARG A 188 -7.73 -14.39 6.41
C ARG A 188 -7.71 -14.16 4.91
N LEU A 189 -8.87 -13.93 4.28
CA LEU A 189 -8.97 -13.59 2.85
C LEU A 189 -8.18 -12.32 2.52
N ALA A 190 -8.35 -11.30 3.35
CA ALA A 190 -7.73 -9.99 3.16
C ALA A 190 -6.21 -9.96 3.45
N ASN A 191 -5.70 -10.91 4.25
CA ASN A 191 -4.28 -11.01 4.61
C ASN A 191 -3.57 -12.18 3.92
N ARG A 192 -4.12 -12.66 2.81
CA ARG A 192 -3.45 -13.69 2.02
C ARG A 192 -2.13 -13.16 1.49
N VAL A 193 -1.06 -13.96 1.64
CA VAL A 193 0.28 -13.59 1.18
C VAL A 193 0.54 -14.30 -0.15
N GLU A 194 0.88 -13.52 -1.16
CA GLU A 194 1.18 -14.03 -2.51
C GLU A 194 2.44 -13.36 -3.06
N LYS A 195 3.31 -14.15 -3.69
CA LYS A 195 4.49 -13.64 -4.38
C LYS A 195 4.10 -13.00 -5.70
N GLY A 196 3.61 -11.77 -5.64
CA GLY A 196 3.24 -10.97 -6.81
C GLY A 196 4.42 -10.19 -7.38
N PHE A 197 4.33 -9.84 -8.67
CA PHE A 197 5.35 -9.01 -9.34
C PHE A 197 5.11 -7.51 -9.14
N ILE A 198 3.86 -7.10 -8.96
CA ILE A 198 3.44 -5.70 -8.98
C ILE A 198 3.36 -5.12 -7.56
N ARG A 199 4.10 -4.04 -7.32
CA ARG A 199 4.19 -3.39 -6.00
C ARG A 199 2.85 -2.92 -5.46
N VAL A 200 2.04 -2.27 -6.29
CA VAL A 200 0.73 -1.71 -5.87
C VAL A 200 -0.31 -2.78 -5.54
N GLU A 201 -0.06 -4.04 -5.91
CA GLU A 201 -0.90 -5.19 -5.61
C GLU A 201 -0.30 -6.06 -4.49
N ALA A 202 0.86 -5.66 -3.94
CA ALA A 202 1.57 -6.45 -2.95
C ALA A 202 0.85 -6.47 -1.59
N ASP A 203 0.86 -7.65 -0.96
CA ASP A 203 0.37 -7.83 0.42
C ASP A 203 1.31 -7.20 1.46
N GLU A 204 0.91 -7.19 2.73
CA GLU A 204 1.66 -6.57 3.83
C GLU A 204 3.08 -7.14 4.01
N VAL A 205 3.29 -8.42 3.72
CA VAL A 205 4.60 -9.08 3.88
C VAL A 205 5.52 -8.73 2.72
N THR A 206 5.01 -8.75 1.50
CA THR A 206 5.80 -8.56 0.27
C THR A 206 6.01 -7.10 -0.10
N TYR A 207 5.13 -6.18 0.30
CA TYR A 207 5.22 -4.76 -0.07
C TYR A 207 6.57 -4.13 0.26
N ASN A 208 7.06 -4.30 1.49
CA ASN A 208 8.33 -3.70 1.90
C ASN A 208 9.54 -4.29 1.15
N LEU A 209 9.47 -5.53 0.69
CA LEU A 209 10.51 -6.12 -0.17
C LEU A 209 10.56 -5.40 -1.53
N HIS A 210 9.40 -5.03 -2.10
CA HIS A 210 9.34 -4.22 -3.32
C HIS A 210 9.94 -2.83 -3.14
N VAL A 211 9.69 -2.19 -2.00
CA VAL A 211 10.28 -0.87 -1.68
C VAL A 211 11.78 -0.97 -1.54
N MET A 212 12.26 -1.92 -0.73
CA MET A 212 13.69 -2.11 -0.49
C MET A 212 14.47 -2.48 -1.76
N LEU A 213 13.86 -3.23 -2.67
CA LEU A 213 14.46 -3.57 -3.96
C LEU A 213 14.75 -2.31 -4.78
N ARG A 214 13.78 -1.39 -4.84
CA ARG A 214 13.95 -0.10 -5.54
C ARG A 214 15.03 0.76 -4.89
N TYR A 215 14.99 0.87 -3.57
CA TYR A 215 16.00 1.59 -2.80
C TYR A 215 17.42 1.09 -3.09
N GLU A 216 17.66 -0.22 -3.08
CA GLU A 216 18.97 -0.80 -3.36
C GLU A 216 19.43 -0.54 -4.81
N ILE A 217 18.52 -0.59 -5.77
CA ILE A 217 18.82 -0.32 -7.17
C ILE A 217 19.11 1.17 -7.40
N GLU A 218 18.26 2.05 -6.90
CA GLU A 218 18.44 3.50 -7.02
C GLU A 218 19.77 3.93 -6.37
N LYS A 219 20.08 3.44 -5.19
CA LYS A 219 21.34 3.68 -4.51
C LYS A 219 22.55 3.30 -5.39
N GLN A 220 22.52 2.15 -6.04
CA GLN A 220 23.60 1.69 -6.93
C GLN A 220 23.72 2.59 -8.17
N ILE A 221 22.60 2.99 -8.78
CA ILE A 221 22.59 3.90 -9.95
C ILE A 221 23.19 5.26 -9.58
N PHE A 222 22.74 5.87 -8.49
CA PHE A 222 23.22 7.19 -8.07
C PHE A 222 24.67 7.19 -7.55
N ASN A 223 25.16 6.06 -7.08
CA ASN A 223 26.58 5.88 -6.73
C ASN A 223 27.46 5.59 -7.96
N GLY A 224 26.88 5.27 -9.11
CA GLY A 224 27.59 4.88 -10.33
C GLY A 224 28.07 3.41 -10.31
N ASP A 225 27.51 2.59 -9.44
CA ASP A 225 27.83 1.15 -9.30
C ASP A 225 26.99 0.29 -10.27
N LEU A 226 25.89 0.82 -10.80
CA LEU A 226 25.00 0.17 -11.76
C LEU A 226 24.70 1.10 -12.93
N ASP A 227 24.96 0.63 -14.15
CA ASP A 227 24.53 1.30 -15.37
C ASP A 227 23.02 1.08 -15.59
N VAL A 228 22.33 2.09 -16.11
CA VAL A 228 20.87 2.01 -16.40
C VAL A 228 20.57 0.92 -17.42
N ASP A 229 21.48 0.65 -18.36
CA ASP A 229 21.32 -0.42 -19.35
C ASP A 229 21.31 -1.84 -18.69
N ASP A 230 21.91 -1.98 -17.50
CA ASP A 230 21.94 -3.23 -16.73
C ASP A 230 20.77 -3.34 -15.74
N LEU A 231 19.90 -2.32 -15.63
CA LEU A 231 18.77 -2.29 -14.71
C LEU A 231 17.87 -3.54 -14.78
N PRO A 232 17.44 -4.05 -15.96
CA PRO A 232 16.59 -5.24 -16.00
C PRO A 232 17.27 -6.47 -15.39
N THR A 233 18.57 -6.63 -15.63
CA THR A 233 19.34 -7.77 -15.10
C THR A 233 19.49 -7.68 -13.58
N ALA A 234 19.82 -6.51 -13.05
CA ALA A 234 19.95 -6.25 -11.62
C ALA A 234 18.62 -6.48 -10.91
N TRP A 235 17.52 -5.93 -11.46
CA TRP A 235 16.16 -6.13 -10.96
C TRP A 235 15.80 -7.60 -10.86
N ASN A 236 15.89 -8.33 -11.96
CA ASN A 236 15.50 -9.73 -12.03
C ASN A 236 16.32 -10.60 -11.07
N SER A 237 17.62 -10.33 -10.96
CA SER A 237 18.52 -11.05 -10.03
C SER A 237 18.13 -10.81 -8.57
N MET A 238 17.88 -9.58 -8.19
CA MET A 238 17.49 -9.19 -6.83
C MET A 238 16.09 -9.71 -6.50
N PHE A 239 15.15 -9.59 -7.43
CA PHE A 239 13.78 -10.08 -7.28
C PHE A 239 13.77 -11.60 -7.04
N LYS A 240 14.52 -12.36 -7.84
CA LYS A 240 14.67 -13.80 -7.63
C LYS A 240 15.28 -14.15 -6.27
N ALA A 241 16.29 -13.40 -5.85
CA ALA A 241 16.95 -13.64 -4.56
C ALA A 241 16.02 -13.42 -3.35
N TRP A 242 15.10 -12.45 -3.42
CA TRP A 242 14.23 -12.09 -2.30
C TRP A 242 12.86 -12.75 -2.34
N PHE A 243 12.27 -12.88 -3.53
CA PHE A 243 10.94 -13.47 -3.70
C PHE A 243 10.98 -14.96 -4.10
N GLY A 244 12.12 -15.45 -4.61
CA GLY A 244 12.29 -16.84 -5.03
C GLY A 244 11.57 -17.19 -6.33
N ILE A 245 11.14 -16.21 -7.12
CA ILE A 245 10.48 -16.39 -8.42
C ILE A 245 11.18 -15.60 -9.51
N ASP A 246 11.12 -16.07 -10.75
CA ASP A 246 11.72 -15.41 -11.90
C ASP A 246 10.73 -14.41 -12.50
N VAL A 247 11.19 -13.17 -12.77
CA VAL A 247 10.41 -12.17 -13.49
C VAL A 247 10.33 -12.55 -14.96
N PRO A 248 9.13 -12.77 -15.53
CA PRO A 248 9.01 -13.32 -16.88
C PRO A 248 9.24 -12.29 -18.00
N GLU A 249 9.04 -11.01 -17.72
CA GLU A 249 9.18 -9.91 -18.68
C GLU A 249 9.35 -8.56 -17.94
N ASP A 250 10.01 -7.60 -18.58
CA ASP A 250 10.35 -6.31 -17.94
C ASP A 250 9.10 -5.49 -17.56
N ARG A 251 7.98 -5.67 -18.23
CA ARG A 251 6.70 -5.05 -17.88
C ARG A 251 6.22 -5.44 -16.47
N LEU A 252 6.51 -6.66 -16.03
CA LEU A 252 6.25 -7.15 -14.68
C LEU A 252 7.45 -6.96 -13.74
N GLY A 253 8.55 -6.44 -14.26
CA GLY A 253 9.79 -6.14 -13.56
C GLY A 253 10.05 -4.64 -13.46
N CYS A 254 11.22 -4.21 -13.94
CA CYS A 254 11.72 -2.84 -13.80
C CYS A 254 10.88 -1.77 -14.51
N LEU A 255 10.03 -2.14 -15.48
CA LEU A 255 9.18 -1.19 -16.20
C LEU A 255 7.79 -0.99 -15.55
N GLN A 256 7.47 -1.66 -14.44
CA GLN A 256 6.15 -1.54 -13.82
C GLN A 256 5.84 -0.13 -13.30
N ASP A 257 6.86 0.63 -12.94
CA ASP A 257 6.70 1.97 -12.37
C ASP A 257 6.87 3.10 -13.41
N ILE A 258 6.96 2.78 -14.70
CA ILE A 258 7.19 3.78 -15.77
C ILE A 258 6.08 4.84 -15.89
N HIS A 259 4.93 4.60 -15.26
CA HIS A 259 3.80 5.51 -15.24
C HIS A 259 3.81 6.54 -14.09
N TRP A 260 4.82 6.47 -13.22
CA TRP A 260 5.02 7.41 -12.10
C TRP A 260 5.61 8.74 -12.54
#